data_e3d1ef1fb9ca5a64c9533d1e0db65fc9
#
_entry.id   e3d1ef1fb9ca5a64c9533d1e0db65fc9
#
_cell.length_a   1.000
_cell.length_b   1.000
_cell.length_c   1.000
_cell.angle_alpha   90.00
_cell.angle_beta   90.00
_cell.angle_gamma   90.00
#
_symmetry.space_group_name_H-M   'P 1'
#
loop_
_entity.id
_entity.type
_entity.pdbx_description
1 polymer ?
#
loop_
_entity_poly.entity_id
_entity_poly.type
_entity_poly.pdbx_seq_one_letter_code
_entity_poly.pdbx_strand_id
1 'polypeptide(L)'
;MTEVLFNGHAGRLEGRYHQSEKPGAPIALILHPHPQYGGTMNNKVVYSLFSCFQNLGFSVLRFNFRSVGRSQGEFEDGPGELSDATVALDWLQSVNPEARQCWIAGYSFGAWIGLQLLMRRPDINNFIAVSPPANEKDFSFLAPCPTSGLIIQGGADEIVNPQSVAALAKRLNVQRNVEVDFALIEEGDHMYNNHLVDLYKIAGNYIIGAMQKKTPQKKRRGRRKKIEMQEEEPLLLEDDSEDTDDVDFDGEE
;
A
#
# COMPACT_ATOMS: atom_id res chain seq x y z
N MET A 1 17.97 -12.50 9.15
CA MET A 1 16.56 -12.73 8.80
C MET A 1 15.91 -13.52 9.92
N THR A 2 14.82 -13.01 10.50
CA THR A 2 14.16 -13.55 11.69
C THR A 2 12.77 -14.08 11.31
N GLU A 3 12.38 -15.20 11.88
CA GLU A 3 11.01 -15.68 11.83
C GLU A 3 10.15 -14.81 12.75
N VAL A 4 8.99 -14.38 12.27
CA VAL A 4 8.05 -13.56 13.02
C VAL A 4 6.65 -14.15 12.96
N LEU A 5 5.91 -13.97 14.04
CA LEU A 5 4.49 -14.27 14.13
C LEU A 5 3.79 -13.01 14.63
N PHE A 6 2.75 -12.61 13.94
CA PHE A 6 1.92 -11.45 14.33
C PHE A 6 0.43 -11.77 14.17
N ASN A 7 -0.41 -11.07 14.90
CA ASN A 7 -1.84 -11.36 14.94
C ASN A 7 -2.54 -10.68 13.76
N GLY A 8 -3.14 -11.48 12.87
CA GLY A 8 -4.09 -11.04 11.85
C GLY A 8 -5.53 -11.11 12.35
N HIS A 9 -6.49 -10.63 11.56
CA HIS A 9 -7.91 -10.65 11.94
C HIS A 9 -8.51 -12.07 11.98
N ALA A 10 -8.00 -12.99 11.14
CA ALA A 10 -8.45 -14.39 11.08
C ALA A 10 -7.55 -15.34 11.90
N GLY A 11 -6.59 -14.81 12.66
CA GLY A 11 -5.65 -15.59 13.44
C GLY A 11 -4.20 -15.16 13.19
N ARG A 12 -3.24 -15.96 13.65
CA ARG A 12 -1.82 -15.65 13.54
C ARG A 12 -1.33 -15.79 12.10
N LEU A 13 -0.46 -14.87 11.69
CA LEU A 13 0.24 -14.87 10.42
C LEU A 13 1.73 -15.10 10.66
N GLU A 14 2.35 -15.94 9.81
CA GLU A 14 3.79 -16.18 9.86
C GLU A 14 4.52 -15.38 8.78
N GLY A 15 5.72 -14.89 9.12
CA GLY A 15 6.53 -14.13 8.19
C GLY A 15 8.02 -14.32 8.40
N ARG A 16 8.78 -13.76 7.48
CA ARG A 16 10.22 -13.62 7.53
C ARG A 16 10.58 -12.15 7.43
N TYR A 17 11.22 -11.63 8.45
CA TYR A 17 11.60 -10.24 8.58
C TYR A 17 13.11 -10.07 8.54
N HIS A 18 13.56 -9.09 7.80
CA HIS A 18 14.93 -8.56 7.84
C HIS A 18 14.88 -7.12 8.31
N GLN A 19 15.58 -6.83 9.39
CA GLN A 19 15.77 -5.47 9.88
C GLN A 19 17.06 -4.90 9.28
N SER A 20 16.96 -3.72 8.69
CA SER A 20 18.14 -2.95 8.25
C SER A 20 18.91 -2.43 9.46
N GLU A 21 20.22 -2.39 9.35
CA GLU A 21 21.10 -1.78 10.37
C GLU A 21 21.12 -0.25 10.31
N LYS A 22 20.57 0.33 9.22
CA LYS A 22 20.58 1.79 9.01
C LYS A 22 19.39 2.45 9.71
N PRO A 23 19.60 3.44 10.60
CA PRO A 23 18.50 4.19 11.20
C PRO A 23 17.63 4.86 10.13
N GLY A 24 16.31 4.78 10.30
CA GLY A 24 15.35 5.36 9.34
C GLY A 24 15.39 4.73 7.95
N ALA A 25 15.86 3.47 7.84
CA ALA A 25 15.84 2.73 6.59
C ALA A 25 14.43 2.65 6.02
N PRO A 26 14.28 2.65 4.67
CA PRO A 26 12.98 2.40 4.08
C PRO A 26 12.51 0.97 4.36
N ILE A 27 11.20 0.76 4.30
CA ILE A 27 10.55 -0.53 4.51
C ILE A 27 9.92 -1.05 3.24
N ALA A 28 9.88 -2.38 3.08
CA ALA A 28 9.19 -3.04 1.97
C ALA A 28 8.39 -4.26 2.45
N LEU A 29 7.13 -4.34 2.03
CA LEU A 29 6.28 -5.50 2.22
C LEU A 29 6.17 -6.28 0.91
N ILE A 30 6.43 -7.60 0.95
CA ILE A 30 6.43 -8.46 -0.22
C ILE A 30 5.31 -9.49 -0.12
N LEU A 31 4.44 -9.53 -1.14
CA LEU A 31 3.24 -10.37 -1.19
C LEU A 31 3.39 -11.51 -2.19
N HIS A 32 3.04 -12.73 -1.74
CA HIS A 32 3.21 -13.95 -2.53
C HIS A 32 2.05 -14.22 -3.49
N PRO A 33 2.24 -15.11 -4.50
CA PRO A 33 1.22 -15.45 -5.47
C PRO A 33 0.08 -16.26 -4.83
N HIS A 34 -0.87 -16.70 -5.66
CA HIS A 34 -2.15 -17.28 -5.24
C HIS A 34 -2.00 -18.43 -4.23
N PRO A 35 -2.62 -18.33 -3.04
CA PRO A 35 -2.52 -19.33 -1.98
C PRO A 35 -2.87 -20.74 -2.42
N GLN A 36 -3.98 -20.91 -3.13
CA GLN A 36 -4.50 -22.22 -3.53
C GLN A 36 -3.72 -22.87 -4.69
N TYR A 37 -2.85 -22.11 -5.37
CA TYR A 37 -1.98 -22.64 -6.44
C TYR A 37 -0.53 -22.77 -5.98
N GLY A 38 -0.31 -23.08 -4.71
CA GLY A 38 1.03 -23.32 -4.13
C GLY A 38 1.81 -22.04 -3.84
N GLY A 39 1.15 -20.88 -3.84
CA GLY A 39 1.77 -19.62 -3.45
C GLY A 39 2.16 -19.60 -1.99
N THR A 40 3.41 -19.24 -1.72
CA THR A 40 3.95 -19.06 -0.37
C THR A 40 4.96 -17.92 -0.35
N MET A 41 5.27 -17.40 0.84
CA MET A 41 6.35 -16.41 1.03
C MET A 41 7.73 -16.93 0.58
N ASN A 42 7.90 -18.24 0.39
CA ASN A 42 9.15 -18.87 -0.07
C ASN A 42 9.21 -19.05 -1.59
N ASN A 43 8.19 -18.59 -2.33
CA ASN A 43 8.23 -18.56 -3.78
C ASN A 43 9.50 -17.82 -4.27
N LYS A 44 10.15 -18.33 -5.32
CA LYS A 44 11.44 -17.81 -5.80
C LYS A 44 11.40 -16.37 -6.28
N VAL A 45 10.28 -15.92 -6.88
CA VAL A 45 10.09 -14.51 -7.27
C VAL A 45 9.96 -13.61 -6.04
N VAL A 46 9.17 -14.04 -5.03
CA VAL A 46 9.04 -13.35 -3.75
C VAL A 46 10.39 -13.25 -3.04
N TYR A 47 11.16 -14.34 -3.03
CA TYR A 47 12.50 -14.35 -2.43
C TYR A 47 13.47 -13.44 -3.19
N SER A 48 13.41 -13.41 -4.53
CA SER A 48 14.23 -12.54 -5.37
C SER A 48 13.95 -11.06 -5.06
N LEU A 49 12.67 -10.67 -4.97
CA LEU A 49 12.27 -9.31 -4.56
C LEU A 49 12.74 -8.99 -3.14
N PHE A 50 12.52 -9.91 -2.19
CA PHE A 50 12.97 -9.76 -0.81
C PHE A 50 14.47 -9.50 -0.74
N SER A 51 15.29 -10.33 -1.42
CA SER A 51 16.73 -10.18 -1.45
C SER A 51 17.18 -8.88 -2.13
N CYS A 52 16.45 -8.44 -3.16
CA CYS A 52 16.73 -7.18 -3.84
C CYS A 52 16.58 -5.99 -2.88
N PHE A 53 15.44 -5.87 -2.19
CA PHE A 53 15.21 -4.82 -1.21
C PHE A 53 16.18 -4.89 -0.04
N GLN A 54 16.45 -6.10 0.48
CA GLN A 54 17.41 -6.33 1.56
C GLN A 54 18.81 -5.81 1.20
N ASN A 55 19.32 -6.17 0.01
CA ASN A 55 20.64 -5.77 -0.45
C ASN A 55 20.74 -4.25 -0.71
N LEU A 56 19.62 -3.59 -0.96
CA LEU A 56 19.54 -2.14 -1.08
C LEU A 56 19.35 -1.42 0.26
N GLY A 57 19.35 -2.16 1.37
CA GLY A 57 19.36 -1.64 2.74
C GLY A 57 17.98 -1.31 3.31
N PHE A 58 16.92 -1.94 2.81
CA PHE A 58 15.58 -1.85 3.37
C PHE A 58 15.40 -2.79 4.57
N SER A 59 14.49 -2.44 5.48
CA SER A 59 13.84 -3.42 6.34
C SER A 59 12.71 -4.08 5.57
N VAL A 60 12.68 -5.41 5.49
CA VAL A 60 11.81 -6.13 4.55
C VAL A 60 11.03 -7.23 5.26
N LEU A 61 9.72 -7.29 5.00
CA LEU A 61 8.83 -8.35 5.44
C LEU A 61 8.27 -9.10 4.22
N ARG A 62 8.33 -10.42 4.25
CA ARG A 62 7.52 -11.34 3.46
C ARG A 62 6.77 -12.26 4.41
N PHE A 63 5.52 -12.58 4.12
CA PHE A 63 4.68 -13.38 5.00
C PHE A 63 3.78 -14.31 4.20
N ASN A 64 3.23 -15.32 4.85
CA ASN A 64 2.20 -16.18 4.29
C ASN A 64 0.81 -15.59 4.57
N PHE A 65 0.01 -15.42 3.52
CA PHE A 65 -1.42 -15.13 3.68
C PHE A 65 -2.12 -16.21 4.49
N ARG A 66 -3.30 -15.93 4.99
CA ARG A 66 -4.18 -16.92 5.62
C ARG A 66 -4.25 -18.20 4.80
N SER A 67 -4.51 -19.32 5.43
CA SER A 67 -4.54 -20.67 4.84
C SER A 67 -3.21 -21.21 4.31
N VAL A 68 -2.10 -20.48 4.40
CA VAL A 68 -0.79 -20.90 3.89
C VAL A 68 0.20 -21.15 5.04
N GLY A 69 0.86 -22.30 5.02
CA GLY A 69 1.87 -22.68 6.00
C GLY A 69 1.31 -22.70 7.42
N ARG A 70 1.88 -21.87 8.32
CA ARG A 70 1.39 -21.75 9.70
C ARG A 70 0.46 -20.55 9.91
N SER A 71 0.15 -19.80 8.86
CA SER A 71 -0.84 -18.72 8.92
C SER A 71 -2.24 -19.28 9.04
N GLN A 72 -2.99 -18.76 10.00
CA GLN A 72 -4.35 -19.18 10.33
C GLN A 72 -5.39 -18.46 9.47
N GLY A 73 -6.61 -18.99 9.45
CA GLY A 73 -7.73 -18.49 8.68
C GLY A 73 -7.94 -19.26 7.38
N GLU A 74 -9.03 -18.97 6.70
CA GLU A 74 -9.41 -19.58 5.43
C GLU A 74 -9.21 -18.60 4.27
N PHE A 75 -8.95 -19.12 3.07
CA PHE A 75 -8.81 -18.33 1.87
C PHE A 75 -10.14 -17.64 1.50
N GLU A 76 -10.10 -16.33 1.20
CA GLU A 76 -11.29 -15.53 0.90
C GLU A 76 -11.25 -14.84 -0.48
N ASP A 77 -10.36 -15.26 -1.38
CA ASP A 77 -10.19 -14.73 -2.75
C ASP A 77 -10.12 -13.18 -2.81
N GLY A 78 -9.38 -12.59 -1.89
CA GLY A 78 -9.05 -11.17 -1.92
C GLY A 78 -9.33 -10.39 -0.64
N PRO A 79 -10.57 -10.27 -0.15
CA PRO A 79 -10.86 -9.43 1.01
C PRO A 79 -10.09 -9.82 2.27
N GLY A 80 -9.99 -11.10 2.54
CA GLY A 80 -9.24 -11.63 3.67
C GLY A 80 -7.74 -11.40 3.52
N GLU A 81 -7.18 -11.71 2.36
CA GLU A 81 -5.76 -11.54 2.07
C GLU A 81 -5.35 -10.06 2.08
N LEU A 82 -6.26 -9.16 1.67
CA LEU A 82 -6.06 -7.72 1.78
C LEU A 82 -6.04 -7.25 3.23
N SER A 83 -6.90 -7.82 4.07
CA SER A 83 -6.88 -7.61 5.52
C SER A 83 -5.55 -8.08 6.13
N ASP A 84 -5.06 -9.26 5.73
CA ASP A 84 -3.78 -9.79 6.18
C ASP A 84 -2.61 -8.88 5.76
N ALA A 85 -2.61 -8.39 4.52
CA ALA A 85 -1.60 -7.46 4.01
C ALA A 85 -1.63 -6.12 4.76
N THR A 86 -2.82 -5.64 5.16
CA THR A 86 -2.96 -4.43 5.98
C THR A 86 -2.29 -4.61 7.34
N VAL A 87 -2.60 -5.70 8.03
CA VAL A 87 -1.99 -6.01 9.35
C VAL A 87 -0.49 -6.22 9.24
N ALA A 88 -0.02 -6.90 8.17
CA ALA A 88 1.40 -7.11 7.94
C ALA A 88 2.14 -5.78 7.74
N LEU A 89 1.53 -4.83 7.03
CA LEU A 89 2.10 -3.50 6.85
C LEU A 89 2.11 -2.71 8.16
N ASP A 90 1.01 -2.75 8.94
CA ASP A 90 0.93 -2.10 10.25
C ASP A 90 1.99 -2.65 11.22
N TRP A 91 2.17 -3.97 11.24
CA TRP A 91 3.23 -4.60 12.01
C TRP A 91 4.62 -4.13 11.55
N LEU A 92 4.89 -4.13 10.25
CA LEU A 92 6.17 -3.70 9.69
C LEU A 92 6.48 -2.25 10.04
N GLN A 93 5.49 -1.37 10.01
CA GLN A 93 5.64 0.03 10.41
C GLN A 93 5.85 0.19 11.91
N SER A 94 5.16 -0.60 12.73
CA SER A 94 5.29 -0.54 14.20
C SER A 94 6.70 -0.88 14.68
N VAL A 95 7.38 -1.82 14.00
CA VAL A 95 8.77 -2.20 14.31
C VAL A 95 9.81 -1.32 13.59
N ASN A 96 9.38 -0.40 12.72
CA ASN A 96 10.21 0.57 12.00
C ASN A 96 9.60 1.98 12.05
N PRO A 97 9.41 2.59 13.22
CA PRO A 97 8.67 3.85 13.36
C PRO A 97 9.35 5.04 12.67
N GLU A 98 10.66 4.94 12.42
CA GLU A 98 11.45 5.99 11.78
C GLU A 98 11.62 5.78 10.27
N ALA A 99 10.94 4.78 9.68
CA ALA A 99 11.06 4.49 8.26
C ALA A 99 10.68 5.71 7.41
N ARG A 100 11.57 6.08 6.48
CA ARG A 100 11.40 7.28 5.64
C ARG A 100 10.54 7.06 4.42
N GLN A 101 10.44 5.81 3.96
CA GLN A 101 9.66 5.40 2.80
C GLN A 101 9.06 4.02 3.05
N CYS A 102 7.87 3.81 2.51
CA CYS A 102 7.15 2.56 2.54
C CYS A 102 6.92 2.07 1.10
N TRP A 103 7.32 0.85 0.81
CA TRP A 103 7.19 0.21 -0.49
C TRP A 103 6.35 -1.05 -0.38
N ILE A 104 5.64 -1.36 -1.45
CA ILE A 104 4.95 -2.62 -1.58
C ILE A 104 5.40 -3.33 -2.85
N ALA A 105 5.67 -4.63 -2.77
CA ALA A 105 5.92 -5.45 -3.93
C ALA A 105 5.06 -6.71 -3.88
N GLY A 106 4.61 -7.18 -5.03
CA GLY A 106 3.79 -8.38 -5.09
C GLY A 106 3.98 -9.12 -6.40
N TYR A 107 3.71 -10.43 -6.35
CA TYR A 107 3.76 -11.29 -7.51
C TYR A 107 2.40 -11.94 -7.76
N SER A 108 1.91 -11.86 -9.02
CA SER A 108 0.66 -12.45 -9.47
C SER A 108 -0.53 -12.00 -8.58
N PHE A 109 -1.23 -12.89 -7.92
CA PHE A 109 -2.27 -12.56 -6.94
C PHE A 109 -1.78 -11.54 -5.88
N GLY A 110 -0.56 -11.72 -5.36
CA GLY A 110 0.02 -10.77 -4.41
C GLY A 110 0.23 -9.37 -5.00
N ALA A 111 0.47 -9.25 -6.31
CA ALA A 111 0.51 -7.95 -6.98
C ALA A 111 -0.88 -7.27 -6.99
N TRP A 112 -1.95 -8.04 -7.24
CA TRP A 112 -3.32 -7.52 -7.20
C TRP A 112 -3.73 -7.08 -5.78
N ILE A 113 -3.42 -7.88 -4.74
CA ILE A 113 -3.63 -7.49 -3.33
C ILE A 113 -2.82 -6.25 -2.97
N GLY A 114 -1.54 -6.19 -3.37
CA GLY A 114 -0.67 -5.05 -3.10
C GLY A 114 -1.17 -3.75 -3.70
N LEU A 115 -1.69 -3.79 -4.92
CA LEU A 115 -2.26 -2.62 -5.58
C LEU A 115 -3.60 -2.19 -4.96
N GLN A 116 -4.40 -3.11 -4.41
CA GLN A 116 -5.57 -2.76 -3.60
C GLN A 116 -5.18 -2.11 -2.27
N LEU A 117 -4.13 -2.64 -1.61
CA LEU A 117 -3.59 -2.05 -0.38
C LEU A 117 -3.07 -0.63 -0.64
N LEU A 118 -2.37 -0.42 -1.75
CA LEU A 118 -1.88 0.89 -2.19
C LEU A 118 -3.00 1.95 -2.22
N MET A 119 -4.19 1.59 -2.67
CA MET A 119 -5.35 2.51 -2.72
C MET A 119 -5.89 2.90 -1.35
N ARG A 120 -5.61 2.12 -0.32
CA ARG A 120 -6.07 2.33 1.05
C ARG A 120 -5.01 2.95 1.96
N ARG A 121 -3.75 2.95 1.51
CA ARG A 121 -2.58 3.33 2.30
C ARG A 121 -1.80 4.45 1.62
N PRO A 122 -2.14 5.71 1.92
CA PRO A 122 -1.49 6.88 1.31
C PRO A 122 -0.03 7.07 1.73
N ASP A 123 0.42 6.32 2.71
CA ASP A 123 1.79 6.25 3.22
C ASP A 123 2.71 5.37 2.35
N ILE A 124 2.15 4.55 1.45
CA ILE A 124 2.95 3.80 0.47
C ILE A 124 3.46 4.76 -0.61
N ASN A 125 4.78 4.78 -0.80
CA ASN A 125 5.45 5.72 -1.69
C ASN A 125 5.71 5.17 -3.09
N ASN A 126 5.90 3.85 -3.24
CA ASN A 126 6.17 3.18 -4.50
C ASN A 126 5.67 1.74 -4.47
N PHE A 127 5.48 1.16 -5.66
CA PHE A 127 5.13 -0.25 -5.80
C PHE A 127 5.95 -0.96 -6.88
N ILE A 128 6.07 -2.29 -6.75
CA ILE A 128 6.53 -3.20 -7.80
C ILE A 128 5.50 -4.32 -7.94
N ALA A 129 4.89 -4.43 -9.12
CA ALA A 129 3.92 -5.46 -9.45
C ALA A 129 4.50 -6.40 -10.51
N VAL A 130 4.72 -7.67 -10.14
CA VAL A 130 5.24 -8.71 -11.04
C VAL A 130 4.08 -9.57 -11.51
N SER A 131 3.88 -9.67 -12.82
CA SER A 131 2.80 -10.41 -13.48
C SER A 131 1.43 -10.21 -12.82
N PRO A 132 0.94 -8.95 -12.66
CA PRO A 132 -0.39 -8.71 -12.08
C PRO A 132 -1.46 -9.35 -12.99
N PRO A 133 -2.44 -10.11 -12.45
CA PRO A 133 -3.38 -10.92 -13.24
C PRO A 133 -4.46 -10.07 -13.92
N ALA A 134 -4.05 -9.17 -14.85
CA ALA A 134 -4.91 -8.19 -15.49
C ALA A 134 -5.90 -8.78 -16.52
N ASN A 135 -5.76 -10.07 -16.84
CA ASN A 135 -6.71 -10.84 -17.67
C ASN A 135 -7.84 -11.47 -16.83
N GLU A 136 -7.70 -11.57 -15.51
CA GLU A 136 -8.65 -12.27 -14.63
C GLU A 136 -9.25 -11.37 -13.57
N LYS A 137 -8.46 -10.45 -13.02
CA LYS A 137 -8.88 -9.57 -11.92
C LYS A 137 -9.13 -8.15 -12.41
N ASP A 138 -10.08 -7.47 -11.78
CA ASP A 138 -10.34 -6.06 -12.05
C ASP A 138 -9.28 -5.16 -11.41
N PHE A 139 -8.79 -4.19 -12.19
CA PHE A 139 -7.86 -3.13 -11.78
C PHE A 139 -8.45 -1.73 -11.98
N SER A 140 -9.77 -1.60 -12.17
CA SER A 140 -10.45 -0.31 -12.35
C SER A 140 -10.30 0.61 -11.14
N PHE A 141 -10.11 0.03 -9.95
CA PHE A 141 -9.88 0.77 -8.71
C PHE A 141 -8.61 1.65 -8.74
N LEU A 142 -7.65 1.42 -9.65
CA LEU A 142 -6.45 2.24 -9.81
C LEU A 142 -6.69 3.54 -10.59
N ALA A 143 -7.87 4.12 -10.49
CA ALA A 143 -8.22 5.38 -11.13
C ALA A 143 -8.84 6.35 -10.12
N PRO A 144 -8.06 7.30 -9.56
CA PRO A 144 -6.65 7.60 -9.86
C PRO A 144 -5.66 6.74 -9.07
N CYS A 145 -4.57 6.33 -9.72
CA CYS A 145 -3.47 5.66 -9.03
C CYS A 145 -2.72 6.67 -8.13
N PRO A 146 -2.46 6.34 -6.85
CA PRO A 146 -1.95 7.33 -5.90
C PRO A 146 -0.44 7.57 -5.98
N THR A 147 0.33 6.66 -6.60
CA THR A 147 1.79 6.77 -6.67
C THR A 147 2.38 6.07 -7.89
N SER A 148 3.62 6.43 -8.21
CA SER A 148 4.43 5.82 -9.27
C SER A 148 4.88 4.41 -8.88
N GLY A 149 5.22 3.59 -9.88
CA GLY A 149 5.62 2.21 -9.64
C GLY A 149 6.25 1.54 -10.84
N LEU A 150 6.55 0.25 -10.68
CA LEU A 150 7.07 -0.62 -11.73
C LEU A 150 6.14 -1.82 -11.92
N ILE A 151 5.83 -2.14 -13.17
CA ILE A 151 5.20 -3.40 -13.56
C ILE A 151 6.22 -4.22 -14.35
N ILE A 152 6.45 -5.47 -13.93
CA ILE A 152 7.31 -6.43 -14.64
C ILE A 152 6.43 -7.54 -15.17
N GLN A 153 6.59 -7.89 -16.47
CA GLN A 153 5.82 -8.95 -17.11
C GLN A 153 6.72 -9.87 -17.93
N GLY A 154 6.41 -11.16 -17.89
CA GLY A 154 7.02 -12.15 -18.79
C GLY A 154 6.34 -12.15 -20.15
N GLY A 155 7.11 -12.09 -21.26
CA GLY A 155 6.58 -12.11 -22.62
C GLY A 155 6.04 -13.47 -23.04
N ALA A 156 6.57 -14.54 -22.46
CA ALA A 156 6.12 -15.93 -22.67
C ALA A 156 5.23 -16.45 -21.51
N ASP A 157 4.61 -15.55 -20.75
CA ASP A 157 3.68 -15.89 -19.67
C ASP A 157 2.37 -16.43 -20.23
N GLU A 158 2.09 -17.72 -20.02
CA GLU A 158 0.89 -18.42 -20.49
C GLU A 158 -0.29 -18.32 -19.51
N ILE A 159 -0.05 -17.83 -18.28
CA ILE A 159 -1.07 -17.69 -17.23
C ILE A 159 -1.63 -16.27 -17.23
N VAL A 160 -0.75 -15.28 -17.18
CA VAL A 160 -1.12 -13.87 -17.23
C VAL A 160 -0.78 -13.30 -18.61
N ASN A 161 -1.81 -12.93 -19.36
CA ASN A 161 -1.65 -12.43 -20.72
C ASN A 161 -0.83 -11.12 -20.75
N PRO A 162 0.35 -11.09 -21.41
CA PRO A 162 1.24 -9.93 -21.42
C PRO A 162 0.59 -8.67 -22.02
N GLN A 163 -0.30 -8.82 -23.00
CA GLN A 163 -1.00 -7.70 -23.62
C GLN A 163 -1.98 -7.03 -22.65
N SER A 164 -2.64 -7.81 -21.78
CA SER A 164 -3.52 -7.28 -20.73
C SER A 164 -2.74 -6.45 -19.71
N VAL A 165 -1.55 -6.91 -19.33
CA VAL A 165 -0.67 -6.17 -18.40
C VAL A 165 -0.09 -4.91 -19.04
N ALA A 166 0.30 -4.97 -20.32
CA ALA A 166 0.75 -3.79 -21.06
C ALA A 166 -0.37 -2.75 -21.20
N ALA A 167 -1.61 -3.19 -21.42
CA ALA A 167 -2.78 -2.30 -21.47
C ALA A 167 -3.04 -1.66 -20.10
N LEU A 168 -2.89 -2.41 -18.99
CA LEU A 168 -2.96 -1.87 -17.63
C LEU A 168 -1.92 -0.78 -17.42
N ALA A 169 -0.64 -1.05 -17.71
CA ALA A 169 0.44 -0.08 -17.57
C ALA A 169 0.19 1.19 -18.39
N LYS A 170 -0.27 1.04 -19.64
CA LYS A 170 -0.65 2.18 -20.50
C LYS A 170 -1.79 3.00 -19.89
N ARG A 171 -2.83 2.36 -19.35
CA ARG A 171 -3.95 3.03 -18.68
C ARG A 171 -3.52 3.82 -17.47
N LEU A 172 -2.55 3.32 -16.70
CA LEU A 172 -2.01 4.03 -15.54
C LEU A 172 -1.19 5.25 -15.97
N ASN A 173 -0.41 5.17 -17.04
CA ASN A 173 0.45 6.23 -17.52
C ASN A 173 -0.27 7.42 -18.18
N VAL A 174 -1.56 7.29 -18.54
CA VAL A 174 -2.35 8.45 -19.00
C VAL A 174 -2.85 9.32 -17.85
N GLN A 175 -2.68 8.88 -16.61
CA GLN A 175 -3.09 9.62 -15.42
C GLN A 175 -2.06 10.70 -15.08
N ARG A 176 -2.53 11.84 -14.56
CA ARG A 176 -1.65 12.94 -14.17
C ARG A 176 -0.85 12.60 -12.89
N ASN A 177 0.42 13.00 -12.86
CA ASN A 177 1.32 12.87 -11.71
C ASN A 177 1.66 11.43 -11.31
N VAL A 178 1.46 10.47 -12.19
CA VAL A 178 1.84 9.06 -12.00
C VAL A 178 2.71 8.63 -13.16
N GLU A 179 3.81 7.98 -12.86
CA GLU A 179 4.74 7.37 -13.83
C GLU A 179 4.87 5.89 -13.45
N VAL A 180 4.35 5.01 -14.30
CA VAL A 180 4.46 3.57 -14.10
C VAL A 180 5.36 3.00 -15.17
N ASP A 181 6.56 2.58 -14.75
CA ASP A 181 7.50 1.91 -15.63
C ASP A 181 6.96 0.51 -15.97
N PHE A 182 7.06 0.12 -17.25
CA PHE A 182 6.70 -1.22 -17.72
C PHE A 182 7.93 -1.91 -18.29
N ALA A 183 8.29 -3.05 -17.70
CA ALA A 183 9.40 -3.87 -18.15
C ALA A 183 8.90 -5.24 -18.62
N LEU A 184 9.16 -5.56 -19.89
CA LEU A 184 8.88 -6.86 -20.48
C LEU A 184 10.16 -7.70 -20.48
N ILE A 185 10.09 -8.92 -19.97
CA ILE A 185 11.14 -9.95 -20.11
C ILE A 185 10.67 -10.90 -21.20
N GLU A 186 11.12 -10.71 -22.43
CA GLU A 186 10.58 -11.31 -23.65
C GLU A 186 10.34 -12.83 -23.55
N GLU A 187 11.32 -13.59 -23.04
CA GLU A 187 11.23 -15.04 -22.90
C GLU A 187 10.83 -15.49 -21.48
N GLY A 188 10.44 -14.54 -20.62
CA GLY A 188 10.02 -14.82 -19.27
C GLY A 188 8.69 -15.57 -19.23
N ASP A 189 8.68 -16.76 -18.64
CA ASP A 189 7.47 -17.49 -18.29
C ASP A 189 6.84 -16.90 -17.01
N HIS A 190 5.62 -17.35 -16.65
CA HIS A 190 4.96 -16.89 -15.43
C HIS A 190 5.83 -17.10 -14.18
N MET A 191 6.55 -18.21 -14.13
CA MET A 191 7.38 -18.60 -12.99
C MET A 191 8.78 -17.98 -13.00
N TYR A 192 9.18 -17.29 -14.08
CA TYR A 192 10.52 -16.70 -14.26
C TYR A 192 11.67 -17.71 -14.06
N ASN A 193 11.49 -18.95 -14.55
CA ASN A 193 12.40 -20.07 -14.26
C ASN A 193 13.86 -19.76 -14.58
N ASN A 194 14.14 -19.13 -15.72
CA ASN A 194 15.48 -18.80 -16.18
C ASN A 194 15.78 -17.29 -16.13
N HIS A 195 14.81 -16.47 -15.65
CA HIS A 195 14.86 -15.01 -15.73
C HIS A 195 14.81 -14.31 -14.38
N LEU A 196 15.08 -15.02 -13.27
CA LEU A 196 15.12 -14.41 -11.92
C LEU A 196 16.23 -13.36 -11.80
N VAL A 197 17.35 -13.54 -12.51
CA VAL A 197 18.45 -12.56 -12.52
C VAL A 197 18.04 -11.29 -13.22
N ASP A 198 17.30 -11.39 -14.32
CA ASP A 198 16.80 -10.22 -15.07
C ASP A 198 15.74 -9.48 -14.26
N LEU A 199 14.79 -10.21 -13.66
CA LEU A 199 13.80 -9.65 -12.73
C LEU A 199 14.48 -8.90 -11.57
N TYR A 200 15.49 -9.51 -10.94
CA TYR A 200 16.25 -8.89 -9.85
C TYR A 200 16.93 -7.58 -10.30
N LYS A 201 17.59 -7.60 -11.46
CA LYS A 201 18.28 -6.41 -12.00
C LYS A 201 17.28 -5.29 -12.33
N ILE A 202 16.15 -5.63 -12.99
CA ILE A 202 15.11 -4.66 -13.35
C ILE A 202 14.53 -4.02 -12.08
N ALA A 203 14.14 -4.82 -11.10
CA ALA A 203 13.63 -4.33 -9.83
C ALA A 203 14.67 -3.44 -9.10
N GLY A 204 15.93 -3.89 -9.03
CA GLY A 204 17.00 -3.17 -8.37
C GLY A 204 17.29 -1.81 -9.02
N ASN A 205 17.38 -1.76 -10.34
CA ASN A 205 17.59 -0.51 -11.09
C ASN A 205 16.45 0.48 -10.85
N TYR A 206 15.20 0.00 -10.86
CA TYR A 206 14.05 0.83 -10.56
C TYR A 206 14.10 1.39 -9.14
N ILE A 207 14.36 0.54 -8.13
CA ILE A 207 14.44 0.98 -6.73
C ILE A 207 15.52 2.05 -6.57
N ILE A 208 16.73 1.84 -7.11
CA ILE A 208 17.84 2.80 -7.05
C ILE A 208 17.43 4.13 -7.69
N GLY A 209 16.85 4.10 -8.89
CA GLY A 209 16.40 5.30 -9.60
C GLY A 209 15.30 6.06 -8.84
N ALA A 210 14.30 5.35 -8.29
CA ALA A 210 13.21 5.96 -7.53
C ALA A 210 13.70 6.58 -6.21
N MET A 211 14.66 5.95 -5.53
CA MET A 211 15.25 6.49 -4.30
C MET A 211 16.10 7.74 -4.55
N GLN A 212 16.69 7.88 -5.74
CA GLN A 212 17.46 9.05 -6.13
C GLN A 212 16.57 10.24 -6.55
N LYS A 213 15.39 9.98 -7.13
CA LYS A 213 14.37 11.01 -7.40
C LYS A 213 13.95 11.57 -6.03
N LYS A 214 14.43 12.77 -5.63
CA LYS A 214 14.02 13.43 -4.39
C LYS A 214 12.50 13.44 -4.32
N THR A 215 11.91 12.76 -3.35
CA THR A 215 10.47 12.80 -3.11
C THR A 215 10.05 14.26 -2.99
N PRO A 216 9.13 14.80 -3.82
CA PRO A 216 8.64 16.14 -3.64
C PRO A 216 8.01 16.19 -2.25
N GLN A 217 8.59 16.98 -1.34
CA GLN A 217 8.00 17.20 -0.04
C GLN A 217 6.56 17.67 -0.28
N LYS A 218 5.56 16.84 0.06
CA LYS A 218 4.16 17.27 0.12
C LYS A 218 4.15 18.54 0.97
N LYS A 219 4.02 19.72 0.33
CA LYS A 219 3.85 20.99 1.05
C LYS A 219 2.71 20.76 2.03
N ARG A 220 3.02 20.71 3.32
CA ARG A 220 2.02 20.72 4.39
C ARG A 220 1.08 21.85 4.05
N ARG A 221 -0.18 21.56 3.72
CA ARG A 221 -1.22 22.56 3.54
C ARG A 221 -1.16 23.45 4.77
N GLY A 222 -0.75 24.70 4.57
CA GLY A 222 -0.56 25.66 5.62
C GLY A 222 -1.80 25.70 6.50
N ARG A 223 -1.57 25.59 7.79
CA ARG A 223 -2.54 25.82 8.85
C ARG A 223 -3.29 27.11 8.49
N ARG A 224 -4.60 27.01 8.24
CA ARG A 224 -5.47 28.17 8.03
C ARG A 224 -5.11 29.22 9.07
N LYS A 225 -4.72 30.42 8.61
CA LYS A 225 -4.58 31.59 9.49
C LYS A 225 -5.86 31.68 10.31
N LYS A 226 -5.69 31.68 11.64
CA LYS A 226 -6.73 32.03 12.59
C LYS A 226 -7.19 33.43 12.20
N ILE A 227 -8.44 33.56 11.79
CA ILE A 227 -9.09 34.87 11.62
C ILE A 227 -9.20 35.38 13.04
N GLU A 228 -8.46 36.42 13.37
CA GLU A 228 -8.67 37.24 14.58
C GLU A 228 -10.05 37.88 14.42
N MET A 229 -11.01 37.40 15.20
CA MET A 229 -12.27 38.10 15.42
C MET A 229 -11.91 39.33 16.23
N GLN A 230 -12.12 40.52 15.62
CA GLN A 230 -12.16 41.78 16.34
C GLN A 230 -13.31 41.68 17.35
N GLU A 231 -13.00 41.95 18.60
CA GLU A 231 -13.98 42.13 19.66
C GLU A 231 -14.78 43.42 19.32
N GLU A 232 -16.03 43.26 18.93
CA GLU A 232 -16.99 44.35 18.94
C GLU A 232 -17.41 44.62 20.38
N GLU A 233 -17.22 45.86 20.83
CA GLU A 233 -17.68 46.37 22.12
C GLU A 233 -19.21 46.20 22.26
N PRO A 234 -19.72 45.83 23.45
CA PRO A 234 -21.14 45.69 23.68
C PRO A 234 -21.79 47.09 23.74
N LEU A 235 -22.73 47.36 22.84
CA LEU A 235 -23.67 48.49 22.93
C LEU A 235 -24.48 48.37 24.23
N LEU A 236 -24.29 49.35 25.12
CA LEU A 236 -25.13 49.58 26.28
C LEU A 236 -26.52 49.96 25.78
N LEU A 237 -27.50 49.10 26.01
CA LEU A 237 -28.91 49.47 25.92
C LEU A 237 -29.33 50.12 27.25
N GLU A 238 -29.73 51.36 27.17
CA GLU A 238 -30.31 52.12 28.26
C GLU A 238 -31.63 51.49 28.71
N ASP A 239 -31.76 51.45 30.01
CA ASP A 239 -32.89 50.96 30.79
C ASP A 239 -34.01 52.01 30.76
N ASP A 240 -35.13 51.72 30.13
CA ASP A 240 -36.37 52.48 30.31
C ASP A 240 -37.36 51.55 31.02
N SER A 241 -37.39 51.75 32.31
CA SER A 241 -38.49 51.35 33.19
C SER A 241 -39.72 52.18 32.92
N GLU A 242 -40.90 51.62 32.72
CA GLU A 242 -42.16 52.09 33.23
C GLU A 242 -43.24 51.03 33.19
N ASP A 243 -43.62 50.67 34.35
CA ASP A 243 -44.93 50.54 34.99
C ASP A 243 -46.08 49.74 34.35
N THR A 244 -46.64 48.95 35.27
CA THR A 244 -48.05 48.62 35.55
C THR A 244 -48.74 47.58 34.66
N ASP A 245 -49.35 46.58 35.13
CA ASP A 245 -50.50 46.38 35.96
C ASP A 245 -50.84 44.91 36.15
N ASP A 246 -51.27 44.58 37.35
CA ASP A 246 -51.96 43.43 37.82
C ASP A 246 -53.12 42.98 36.93
N VAL A 247 -53.24 41.66 36.68
CA VAL A 247 -54.59 41.03 36.70
C VAL A 247 -54.40 39.52 37.10
N ASP A 248 -54.89 39.23 38.27
CA ASP A 248 -55.33 37.89 38.72
C ASP A 248 -56.35 37.31 37.76
N PHE A 249 -56.31 36.03 37.51
CA PHE A 249 -57.53 35.18 37.45
C PHE A 249 -57.23 33.72 37.72
N ASP A 250 -57.94 33.28 38.73
CA ASP A 250 -58.15 31.88 39.15
C ASP A 250 -58.78 30.98 38.07
N GLY A 251 -58.63 29.65 38.28
CA GLY A 251 -59.74 28.72 37.99
C GLY A 251 -59.34 27.46 37.25
N GLU A 252 -59.21 26.39 38.02
CA GLU A 252 -59.89 25.09 37.90
C GLU A 252 -60.04 24.49 36.46
N GLU A 253 -59.52 23.34 36.19
CA GLU A 253 -59.93 21.93 36.50
C GLU A 253 -58.80 20.95 36.06
#